data_8f1f97be9e68fbb7455a8a5c4d6ce01e
#
_entry.id   8f1f97be9e68fbb7455a8a5c4d6ce01e
#
_cell.length_a   1.000
_cell.length_b   1.000
_cell.length_c   1.000
_cell.angle_alpha   90.00
_cell.angle_beta   90.00
_cell.angle_gamma   90.00
#
_symmetry.space_group_name_H-M   'P 1'
#
loop_
_entity.id
_entity.type
_entity.pdbx_description
1 polymer ?
#
loop_
_entity_poly.entity_id
_entity_poly.type
_entity_poly.pdbx_seq_one_letter_code
_entity_poly.pdbx_strand_id
1 'polypeptide(L)'
;MRKIIITCAILIATSFNAFAQVGVGTTTPQGALDVVSSDSGVVVPRVANTAAVTAPVNGMIIYDLSENCFKGYRDGEWSGCGFAPSASTTVLTQIGNEADSPDSVNSVVTVAQLNQIFPALTAVDVSRETDYQNYIDAYPDDFASPATQAEVQAMVTELNNLASNNLVISPTGKIWMDRNLGATQVATSSTDAASYGDLYQWGRNSDGHESSTSTVTAGPVVSGSEGSNFIIINQAPNDWLSTQDDTRWDVPKTANDPCPTGYRVPTETELDAERTLFATSNAAGAFASVLKLPVAGYRTASAGALTGVGSNGNYWSSTVDGTNARYLRFPSSNAYMSSNHRATGFSVRCLKE
;
A
#
# COMPACT_ATOMS: atom_id res chain seq x y z
N MET A 1 49.86 52.15 50.92
CA MET A 1 49.12 50.93 50.79
C MET A 1 47.69 51.06 50.29
N ARG A 2 46.90 52.06 50.68
CA ARG A 2 45.48 52.23 50.21
C ARG A 2 45.31 52.57 48.71
N LYS A 3 46.28 53.24 48.07
CA LYS A 3 46.19 53.57 46.62
C LYS A 3 46.54 52.45 45.70
N ILE A 4 47.36 51.50 46.12
CA ILE A 4 47.76 50.27 45.34
C ILE A 4 46.62 49.26 45.32
N ILE A 5 45.84 49.14 46.39
CA ILE A 5 44.71 48.23 46.48
C ILE A 5 43.55 48.66 45.57
N ILE A 6 43.31 49.94 45.41
CA ILE A 6 42.27 50.49 44.52
C ILE A 6 42.63 50.24 43.05
N THR A 7 43.92 50.38 42.69
CA THR A 7 44.36 50.16 41.32
C THR A 7 44.32 48.64 40.93
N CYS A 8 44.61 47.72 41.84
CA CYS A 8 44.43 46.28 41.63
C CYS A 8 42.95 45.88 41.55
N ALA A 9 42.07 46.51 42.38
CA ALA A 9 40.63 46.22 42.35
C ALA A 9 39.94 46.68 41.05
N ILE A 10 40.42 47.75 40.42
CA ILE A 10 39.92 48.23 39.12
C ILE A 10 40.39 47.33 37.95
N LEU A 11 41.58 46.73 38.02
CA LEU A 11 42.06 45.78 37.01
C LEU A 11 41.35 44.43 37.06
N ILE A 12 40.77 44.01 38.19
CA ILE A 12 40.04 42.78 38.33
C ILE A 12 38.57 42.91 37.88
N ALA A 13 38.01 44.11 37.84
CA ALA A 13 36.62 44.37 37.47
C ALA A 13 36.37 44.45 35.94
N THR A 14 37.41 44.36 35.11
CA THR A 14 37.26 44.24 33.64
C THR A 14 37.49 42.81 33.19
N SER A 15 36.70 41.87 33.72
CA SER A 15 36.51 40.59 33.05
C SER A 15 35.75 40.83 31.74
N PHE A 16 36.50 41.07 30.68
CA PHE A 16 35.95 41.03 29.33
C PHE A 16 35.42 39.60 29.10
N ASN A 17 34.13 39.46 28.81
CA ASN A 17 33.65 38.27 28.16
C ASN A 17 34.33 38.19 26.79
N ALA A 18 35.50 37.56 26.76
CA ALA A 18 36.16 37.23 25.50
C ALA A 18 35.29 36.17 24.81
N PHE A 19 34.40 36.56 23.94
CA PHE A 19 33.81 35.67 22.95
C PHE A 19 34.99 35.19 22.10
N ALA A 20 35.29 33.86 22.21
CA ALA A 20 36.37 33.23 21.45
C ALA A 20 35.95 33.05 19.98
N GLN A 21 35.80 34.15 19.27
CA GLN A 21 35.65 34.19 17.82
C GLN A 21 37.03 34.17 17.20
N VAL A 22 37.26 33.30 16.21
CA VAL A 22 38.50 33.21 15.46
C VAL A 22 38.31 33.94 14.13
N GLY A 23 38.96 35.07 13.95
CA GLY A 23 39.08 35.77 12.68
C GLY A 23 40.42 35.48 12.03
N VAL A 24 40.40 35.01 10.80
CA VAL A 24 41.62 34.90 9.94
C VAL A 24 41.48 35.90 8.82
N GLY A 25 42.38 36.92 8.82
CA GLY A 25 42.29 38.03 7.85
C GLY A 25 41.23 39.06 8.15
N THR A 26 40.54 38.99 9.30
CA THR A 26 39.56 39.97 9.80
C THR A 26 39.70 40.17 11.29
N THR A 27 39.47 41.43 11.74
CA THR A 27 39.41 41.79 13.16
C THR A 27 37.97 41.91 13.69
N THR A 28 36.98 41.75 12.83
CA THR A 28 35.54 41.84 13.15
C THR A 28 34.81 40.60 12.63
N PRO A 29 35.13 39.40 13.20
CA PRO A 29 34.51 38.13 12.72
C PRO A 29 33.00 38.13 12.86
N GLN A 30 32.31 37.69 11.84
CA GLN A 30 30.84 37.59 11.77
C GLN A 30 30.31 36.27 12.34
N GLY A 31 31.18 35.31 12.66
CA GLY A 31 30.85 34.01 13.23
C GLY A 31 31.93 33.50 14.18
N ALA A 32 31.78 32.29 14.73
CA ALA A 32 32.76 31.65 15.61
C ALA A 32 34.14 31.46 14.92
N LEU A 33 34.13 31.19 13.60
CA LEU A 33 35.29 31.24 12.71
C LEU A 33 34.86 32.05 11.47
N ASP A 34 35.63 33.11 11.18
CA ASP A 34 35.46 33.94 10.00
C ASP A 34 36.80 34.10 9.28
N VAL A 35 36.84 33.64 8.02
CA VAL A 35 38.05 33.69 7.20
C VAL A 35 37.84 34.62 6.01
N VAL A 36 38.55 35.75 6.02
CA VAL A 36 38.53 36.76 4.96
C VAL A 36 39.89 36.77 4.28
N SER A 37 39.92 36.45 3.00
CA SER A 37 41.14 36.49 2.18
C SER A 37 40.79 36.93 0.77
N SER A 38 41.70 37.63 0.11
CA SER A 38 41.58 38.05 -1.29
C SER A 38 42.24 37.06 -2.27
N ASP A 39 43.06 36.14 -1.76
CA ASP A 39 43.92 35.29 -2.59
C ASP A 39 44.07 33.83 -2.09
N SER A 40 43.49 33.50 -0.92
CA SER A 40 43.63 32.20 -0.29
C SER A 40 42.29 31.69 0.20
N GLY A 41 42.06 30.37 0.14
CA GLY A 41 40.83 29.70 0.60
C GLY A 41 41.07 28.83 1.83
N VAL A 42 39.97 28.29 2.37
CA VAL A 42 39.99 27.27 3.43
C VAL A 42 40.10 25.89 2.78
N VAL A 43 41.09 25.10 3.21
CA VAL A 43 41.18 23.68 2.82
C VAL A 43 40.49 22.85 3.90
N VAL A 44 39.34 22.23 3.55
CA VAL A 44 38.67 21.30 4.43
C VAL A 44 39.38 19.93 4.45
N PRO A 45 39.12 19.07 5.45
CA PRO A 45 39.67 17.72 5.48
C PRO A 45 39.43 16.97 4.18
N ARG A 46 40.50 16.43 3.58
CA ARG A 46 40.46 15.61 2.38
C ARG A 46 40.55 14.16 2.81
N VAL A 47 39.55 13.35 2.51
CA VAL A 47 39.47 11.92 2.88
C VAL A 47 39.45 11.05 1.64
N ALA A 48 39.89 9.81 1.77
CA ALA A 48 39.92 8.88 0.63
C ALA A 48 38.52 8.66 0.03
N ASN A 49 37.51 8.53 0.89
CA ASN A 49 36.10 8.45 0.57
C ASN A 49 35.30 8.67 1.86
N THR A 50 33.96 8.74 1.77
CA THR A 50 33.07 8.93 2.93
C THR A 50 33.21 7.81 3.97
N ALA A 51 33.50 6.55 3.56
CA ALA A 51 33.63 5.41 4.49
C ALA A 51 34.92 5.51 5.36
N ALA A 52 35.87 6.34 5.00
CA ALA A 52 37.08 6.60 5.81
C ALA A 52 36.77 7.43 7.08
N VAL A 53 35.58 8.07 7.16
CA VAL A 53 35.14 8.82 8.33
C VAL A 53 34.32 7.90 9.24
N THR A 54 34.92 7.39 10.30
CA THR A 54 34.32 6.36 11.16
C THR A 54 33.21 6.86 12.09
N ALA A 55 33.17 8.17 12.39
CA ALA A 55 32.18 8.78 13.27
C ALA A 55 31.77 10.15 12.75
N PRO A 56 31.04 10.21 11.61
CA PRO A 56 30.58 11.48 11.08
C PRO A 56 29.50 12.11 11.98
N VAL A 57 29.50 13.43 12.05
CA VAL A 57 28.50 14.21 12.80
C VAL A 57 27.82 15.22 11.89
N ASN A 58 26.53 15.51 12.14
CA ASN A 58 25.78 16.50 11.37
C ASN A 58 26.49 17.85 11.34
N GLY A 59 26.61 18.43 10.14
CA GLY A 59 27.35 19.66 9.90
C GLY A 59 28.82 19.46 9.48
N MET A 60 29.32 18.22 9.49
CA MET A 60 30.67 17.94 8.98
C MET A 60 30.75 18.17 7.46
N ILE A 61 31.87 18.80 7.02
CA ILE A 61 32.17 19.03 5.61
C ILE A 61 33.52 18.39 5.31
N ILE A 62 33.61 17.67 4.21
CA ILE A 62 34.83 17.03 3.69
C ILE A 62 34.99 17.27 2.20
N TYR A 63 36.21 17.06 1.69
CA TYR A 63 36.49 16.83 0.27
C TYR A 63 36.74 15.34 0.05
N ASP A 64 35.89 14.67 -0.70
CA ASP A 64 35.99 13.26 -1.06
C ASP A 64 36.94 13.10 -2.24
N LEU A 65 38.06 12.41 -2.02
CA LEU A 65 39.08 12.22 -3.07
C LEU A 65 38.68 11.18 -4.11
N SER A 66 37.77 10.25 -3.78
CA SER A 66 37.32 9.24 -4.74
C SER A 66 36.37 9.82 -5.78
N GLU A 67 35.56 10.80 -5.39
CA GLU A 67 34.60 11.48 -6.26
C GLU A 67 35.07 12.89 -6.68
N ASN A 68 36.16 13.38 -6.10
CA ASN A 68 36.74 14.71 -6.36
C ASN A 68 35.76 15.87 -6.11
N CYS A 69 34.99 15.82 -5.01
CA CYS A 69 33.99 16.82 -4.71
C CYS A 69 33.81 17.06 -3.22
N PHE A 70 33.17 18.22 -2.88
CA PHE A 70 32.74 18.53 -1.51
C PHE A 70 31.49 17.75 -1.14
N LYS A 71 31.46 17.24 0.09
CA LYS A 71 30.27 16.60 0.70
C LYS A 71 30.05 17.14 2.10
N GLY A 72 28.77 17.23 2.49
CA GLY A 72 28.31 17.54 3.83
C GLY A 72 27.63 16.33 4.48
N TYR A 73 27.79 16.16 5.79
CA TYR A 73 27.06 15.14 6.53
C TYR A 73 25.85 15.79 7.23
N ARG A 74 24.66 15.29 6.95
CA ARG A 74 23.39 15.77 7.54
C ARG A 74 22.39 14.62 7.62
N ASP A 75 21.54 14.67 8.62
CA ASP A 75 20.43 13.71 8.80
C ASP A 75 20.87 12.24 8.76
N GLY A 76 22.11 11.96 9.19
CA GLY A 76 22.66 10.61 9.26
C GLY A 76 23.37 10.13 8.00
N GLU A 77 23.44 10.93 6.93
CA GLU A 77 24.06 10.53 5.65
C GLU A 77 24.92 11.63 5.01
N TRP A 78 25.81 11.21 4.09
CA TRP A 78 26.59 12.13 3.28
C TRP A 78 25.77 12.63 2.09
N SER A 79 25.83 13.94 1.84
CA SER A 79 25.26 14.53 0.62
C SER A 79 25.90 13.96 -0.66
N GLY A 80 25.22 14.14 -1.77
CA GLY A 80 25.84 14.05 -3.08
C GLY A 80 26.92 15.14 -3.29
N CYS A 81 27.63 15.09 -4.40
CA CYS A 81 28.66 16.08 -4.76
C CYS A 81 28.08 17.49 -4.80
N GLY A 82 28.85 18.47 -4.28
CA GLY A 82 28.43 19.86 -4.24
C GLY A 82 27.25 20.12 -3.32
N PHE A 83 27.06 19.30 -2.29
CA PHE A 83 25.93 19.35 -1.34
C PHE A 83 24.55 19.05 -1.97
N ALA A 84 24.53 18.42 -3.15
CA ALA A 84 23.30 17.90 -3.76
C ALA A 84 22.60 16.91 -2.83
N PRO A 85 21.29 16.65 -2.99
CA PRO A 85 20.60 15.56 -2.30
C PRO A 85 21.36 14.25 -2.45
N SER A 86 21.36 13.41 -1.42
CA SER A 86 21.93 12.05 -1.52
C SER A 86 21.15 11.22 -2.54
N ALA A 87 21.72 10.12 -3.00
CA ALA A 87 20.98 9.16 -3.84
C ALA A 87 19.71 8.67 -3.16
N SER A 88 19.76 8.41 -1.85
CA SER A 88 18.60 8.06 -1.02
C SER A 88 17.50 9.13 -1.10
N THR A 89 17.81 10.39 -0.81
CA THR A 89 16.84 11.50 -0.89
C THR A 89 16.26 11.63 -2.29
N THR A 90 17.04 11.41 -3.34
CA THR A 90 16.57 11.49 -4.73
C THR A 90 15.54 10.39 -5.01
N VAL A 91 15.83 9.15 -4.60
CA VAL A 91 14.92 8.00 -4.80
C VAL A 91 13.63 8.15 -3.97
N LEU A 92 13.73 8.56 -2.71
CA LEU A 92 12.56 8.80 -1.87
C LEU A 92 11.66 9.92 -2.42
N THR A 93 12.27 10.98 -2.97
CA THR A 93 11.52 12.05 -3.66
C THR A 93 10.84 11.53 -4.92
N GLN A 94 11.52 10.67 -5.70
CA GLN A 94 10.95 10.04 -6.88
C GLN A 94 9.72 9.20 -6.50
N ILE A 95 9.83 8.31 -5.50
CA ILE A 95 8.72 7.44 -5.05
C ILE A 95 7.53 8.28 -4.61
N GLY A 96 7.72 9.30 -3.77
CA GLY A 96 6.63 10.18 -3.34
C GLY A 96 5.96 10.91 -4.50
N ASN A 97 6.73 11.41 -5.48
CA ASN A 97 6.17 12.07 -6.66
C ASN A 97 5.40 11.10 -7.58
N GLU A 98 5.88 9.87 -7.73
CA GLU A 98 5.19 8.83 -8.51
C GLU A 98 3.88 8.43 -7.82
N ALA A 99 3.87 8.26 -6.50
CA ALA A 99 2.68 8.00 -5.72
C ALA A 99 1.64 9.13 -5.82
N ASP A 100 2.07 10.40 -5.74
CA ASP A 100 1.18 11.57 -5.83
C ASP A 100 0.57 11.78 -7.23
N SER A 101 1.05 11.04 -8.25
CA SER A 101 0.59 11.20 -9.64
C SER A 101 0.11 9.89 -10.26
N PRO A 102 -0.75 9.12 -9.59
CA PRO A 102 -1.08 7.74 -9.98
C PRO A 102 -1.74 7.62 -11.35
N ASP A 103 -2.45 8.66 -11.81
CA ASP A 103 -3.22 8.60 -13.06
C ASP A 103 -2.42 9.00 -14.30
N SER A 104 -1.21 9.54 -14.17
CA SER A 104 -0.46 10.15 -15.28
C SER A 104 0.90 9.53 -15.56
N VAL A 105 1.54 8.90 -14.59
CA VAL A 105 2.88 8.32 -14.73
C VAL A 105 2.98 7.07 -13.87
N ASN A 106 3.09 5.90 -14.50
CA ASN A 106 3.37 4.67 -13.78
C ASN A 106 4.73 4.74 -13.11
N SER A 107 4.86 4.17 -11.93
CA SER A 107 6.14 4.08 -11.22
C SER A 107 7.18 3.36 -12.09
N VAL A 108 8.37 3.94 -12.13
CA VAL A 108 9.53 3.39 -12.84
C VAL A 108 10.71 3.14 -11.89
N VAL A 109 10.44 3.13 -10.58
CA VAL A 109 11.46 2.86 -9.57
C VAL A 109 12.08 1.47 -9.80
N THR A 110 13.41 1.38 -9.75
CA THR A 110 14.12 0.11 -9.92
C THR A 110 14.63 -0.44 -8.60
N VAL A 111 14.84 -1.76 -8.54
CA VAL A 111 15.50 -2.39 -7.38
C VAL A 111 16.90 -1.78 -7.13
N ALA A 112 17.63 -1.41 -8.18
CA ALA A 112 18.91 -0.72 -8.03
C ALA A 112 18.78 0.62 -7.30
N GLN A 113 17.70 1.38 -7.55
CA GLN A 113 17.38 2.62 -6.84
C GLN A 113 16.93 2.33 -5.40
N LEU A 114 16.08 1.35 -5.17
CA LEU A 114 15.67 0.95 -3.81
C LEU A 114 16.88 0.62 -2.93
N ASN A 115 17.90 -0.03 -3.48
CA ASN A 115 19.14 -0.35 -2.77
C ASN A 115 20.03 0.87 -2.47
N GLN A 116 19.69 2.07 -2.97
CA GLN A 116 20.37 3.32 -2.63
C GLN A 116 19.73 4.05 -1.44
N ILE A 117 18.58 3.59 -0.96
CA ILE A 117 17.90 4.20 0.19
C ILE A 117 18.69 3.94 1.47
N PHE A 118 18.84 4.99 2.28
CA PHE A 118 19.54 4.91 3.57
C PHE A 118 18.62 5.40 4.71
N PRO A 119 18.57 4.70 5.86
CA PRO A 119 19.24 3.41 6.13
C PRO A 119 18.83 2.32 5.14
N ALA A 120 19.73 1.37 4.89
CA ALA A 120 19.49 0.33 3.89
C ALA A 120 18.19 -0.44 4.15
N LEU A 121 17.40 -0.63 3.08
CA LEU A 121 16.25 -1.50 3.12
C LEU A 121 16.69 -2.96 3.32
N THR A 122 15.87 -3.72 4.02
CA THR A 122 16.10 -5.16 4.25
C THR A 122 15.23 -5.99 3.32
N ALA A 123 15.79 -7.10 2.81
CA ALA A 123 15.05 -8.09 2.03
C ALA A 123 14.40 -7.56 0.74
N VAL A 124 15.02 -6.59 0.07
CA VAL A 124 14.60 -6.19 -1.28
C VAL A 124 14.84 -7.35 -2.24
N ASP A 125 13.78 -7.83 -2.89
CA ASP A 125 13.82 -8.97 -3.82
C ASP A 125 13.90 -8.48 -5.27
N VAL A 126 14.97 -8.84 -5.97
CA VAL A 126 15.21 -8.43 -7.36
C VAL A 126 14.16 -8.94 -8.36
N SER A 127 13.45 -10.00 -8.03
CA SER A 127 12.39 -10.55 -8.86
C SER A 127 11.05 -9.80 -8.76
N ARG A 128 10.92 -8.86 -7.80
CA ARG A 128 9.69 -8.14 -7.48
C ARG A 128 9.68 -6.67 -7.95
N GLU A 129 10.58 -6.27 -8.82
CA GLU A 129 10.65 -4.88 -9.30
C GLU A 129 9.29 -4.38 -9.81
N THR A 130 8.61 -5.17 -10.64
CA THR A 130 7.27 -4.83 -11.13
C THR A 130 6.21 -4.80 -10.02
N ASP A 131 6.32 -5.68 -9.00
CA ASP A 131 5.40 -5.65 -7.85
C ASP A 131 5.56 -4.37 -7.03
N TYR A 132 6.81 -3.89 -6.83
CA TYR A 132 7.08 -2.63 -6.15
C TYR A 132 6.50 -1.44 -6.92
N GLN A 133 6.71 -1.38 -8.23
CA GLN A 133 6.13 -0.34 -9.10
C GLN A 133 4.61 -0.34 -9.04
N ASN A 134 4.00 -1.50 -9.27
CA ASN A 134 2.54 -1.66 -9.22
C ASN A 134 1.96 -1.30 -7.84
N TYR A 135 2.67 -1.60 -6.75
CA TYR A 135 2.25 -1.22 -5.40
C TYR A 135 2.23 0.30 -5.21
N ILE A 136 3.28 1.01 -5.64
CA ILE A 136 3.37 2.48 -5.54
C ILE A 136 2.20 3.12 -6.28
N ASP A 137 1.88 2.64 -7.49
CA ASP A 137 0.77 3.14 -8.30
C ASP A 137 -0.61 2.85 -7.68
N ALA A 138 -0.75 1.70 -7.00
CA ALA A 138 -2.04 1.24 -6.51
C ALA A 138 -2.38 1.73 -5.09
N TYR A 139 -1.37 2.11 -4.30
CA TYR A 139 -1.50 2.55 -2.90
C TYR A 139 -0.77 3.87 -2.65
N PRO A 140 -1.16 4.96 -3.34
CA PRO A 140 -0.47 6.25 -3.22
C PRO A 140 -0.49 6.80 -1.80
N ASP A 141 -1.56 6.55 -1.05
CA ASP A 141 -1.73 7.04 0.33
C ASP A 141 -0.77 6.38 1.33
N ASP A 142 -0.10 5.28 0.95
CA ASP A 142 0.91 4.61 1.78
C ASP A 142 2.26 5.36 1.77
N PHE A 143 2.41 6.41 0.97
CA PHE A 143 3.65 7.17 0.81
C PHE A 143 3.44 8.67 1.03
N ALA A 144 4.32 9.28 1.83
CA ALA A 144 4.44 10.73 1.92
C ALA A 144 5.17 11.28 0.68
N SER A 145 5.10 12.60 0.47
CA SER A 145 5.88 13.28 -0.58
C SER A 145 6.83 14.32 0.03
N PRO A 146 8.15 14.06 0.07
CA PRO A 146 8.84 12.83 -0.35
C PRO A 146 8.51 11.62 0.53
N ALA A 147 8.58 10.42 -0.05
CA ALA A 147 8.40 9.17 0.70
C ALA A 147 9.47 9.01 1.79
N THR A 148 9.15 8.27 2.84
CA THR A 148 10.10 7.92 3.90
C THR A 148 10.69 6.52 3.70
N GLN A 149 11.88 6.29 4.23
CA GLN A 149 12.49 4.96 4.24
C GLN A 149 11.59 3.92 4.91
N ALA A 150 10.87 4.31 5.99
CA ALA A 150 9.99 3.41 6.72
C ALA A 150 8.79 2.96 5.89
N GLU A 151 8.18 3.84 5.10
CA GLU A 151 7.08 3.51 4.19
C GLU A 151 7.54 2.55 3.09
N VAL A 152 8.68 2.81 2.47
CA VAL A 152 9.25 1.91 1.46
C VAL A 152 9.63 0.55 2.06
N GLN A 153 10.16 0.51 3.29
CA GLN A 153 10.42 -0.74 3.98
C GLN A 153 9.12 -1.50 4.32
N ALA A 154 8.06 -0.80 4.66
CA ALA A 154 6.74 -1.41 4.90
C ALA A 154 6.21 -2.09 3.65
N MET A 155 6.26 -1.43 2.48
CA MET A 155 5.93 -2.01 1.17
C MET A 155 6.74 -3.29 0.89
N VAL A 156 8.07 -3.23 1.02
CA VAL A 156 8.96 -4.40 0.80
C VAL A 156 8.57 -5.56 1.71
N THR A 157 8.30 -5.27 2.98
CA THR A 157 7.92 -6.27 3.98
C THR A 157 6.56 -6.90 3.65
N GLU A 158 5.58 -6.10 3.28
CA GLU A 158 4.24 -6.57 2.90
C GLU A 158 4.31 -7.50 1.69
N LEU A 159 4.97 -7.07 0.62
CA LEU A 159 5.09 -7.85 -0.61
C LEU A 159 5.84 -9.17 -0.38
N ASN A 160 6.84 -9.21 0.49
CA ASN A 160 7.55 -10.44 0.84
C ASN A 160 6.68 -11.42 1.66
N ASN A 161 5.70 -10.91 2.39
CA ASN A 161 4.84 -11.72 3.25
C ASN A 161 3.50 -12.13 2.61
N LEU A 162 3.23 -11.78 1.35
CA LEU A 162 1.93 -12.06 0.71
C LEU A 162 1.52 -13.53 0.85
N ALA A 163 2.35 -14.47 0.44
CA ALA A 163 2.02 -15.89 0.46
C ALA A 163 1.78 -16.44 1.87
N SER A 164 2.55 -15.99 2.86
CA SER A 164 2.38 -16.42 4.26
C SER A 164 1.09 -15.85 4.90
N ASN A 165 0.58 -14.74 4.36
CA ASN A 165 -0.65 -14.10 4.80
C ASN A 165 -1.89 -14.50 3.97
N ASN A 166 -1.77 -15.49 3.07
CA ASN A 166 -2.81 -15.91 2.15
C ASN A 166 -3.26 -14.78 1.19
N LEU A 167 -2.30 -14.02 0.70
CA LEU A 167 -2.50 -12.86 -0.17
C LEU A 167 -1.78 -13.05 -1.50
N VAL A 168 -2.22 -12.32 -2.51
CA VAL A 168 -1.60 -12.22 -3.82
C VAL A 168 -1.69 -10.79 -4.34
N ILE A 169 -0.63 -10.28 -4.96
CA ILE A 169 -0.68 -9.04 -5.73
C ILE A 169 -1.04 -9.36 -7.18
N SER A 170 -1.97 -8.60 -7.75
CA SER A 170 -2.34 -8.74 -9.15
C SER A 170 -1.54 -7.76 -10.02
N PRO A 171 -1.55 -7.94 -11.36
CA PRO A 171 -0.91 -6.97 -12.28
C PRO A 171 -1.54 -5.58 -12.26
N THR A 172 -2.71 -5.39 -11.62
CA THR A 172 -3.28 -4.06 -11.36
C THR A 172 -2.64 -3.38 -10.15
N GLY A 173 -1.67 -4.02 -9.49
CA GLY A 173 -1.06 -3.56 -8.24
C GLY A 173 -1.88 -3.84 -6.99
N LYS A 174 -3.14 -4.25 -7.13
CA LYS A 174 -4.03 -4.50 -5.99
C LYS A 174 -3.71 -5.81 -5.28
N ILE A 175 -3.78 -5.79 -3.95
CA ILE A 175 -3.57 -6.96 -3.09
C ILE A 175 -4.91 -7.61 -2.77
N TRP A 176 -5.04 -8.88 -3.09
CA TRP A 176 -6.24 -9.70 -2.92
C TRP A 176 -5.98 -10.84 -1.93
N MET A 177 -7.01 -11.31 -1.26
CA MET A 177 -6.94 -12.64 -0.65
C MET A 177 -6.72 -13.67 -1.76
N ASP A 178 -5.88 -14.68 -1.51
CA ASP A 178 -5.48 -15.69 -2.51
C ASP A 178 -6.58 -16.72 -2.84
N ARG A 179 -7.67 -16.73 -2.04
CA ARG A 179 -8.80 -17.67 -2.14
C ARG A 179 -10.13 -16.97 -1.93
N ASN A 180 -11.23 -17.63 -2.30
CA ASN A 180 -12.59 -17.16 -1.99
C ASN A 180 -12.81 -17.10 -0.49
N LEU A 181 -13.62 -16.15 -0.04
CA LEU A 181 -14.02 -16.07 1.37
C LEU A 181 -14.74 -17.35 1.79
N GLY A 182 -14.34 -17.95 2.92
CA GLY A 182 -14.79 -19.25 3.38
C GLY A 182 -14.10 -20.46 2.77
N ALA A 183 -13.22 -20.28 1.75
CA ALA A 183 -12.48 -21.42 1.17
C ALA A 183 -11.31 -21.86 2.06
N THR A 184 -11.03 -23.16 2.08
CA THR A 184 -9.95 -23.73 2.88
C THR A 184 -8.60 -23.68 2.18
N GLN A 185 -8.57 -23.50 0.86
CA GLN A 185 -7.34 -23.48 0.05
C GLN A 185 -7.47 -22.62 -1.21
N VAL A 186 -6.34 -22.27 -1.79
CA VAL A 186 -6.25 -21.71 -3.16
C VAL A 186 -6.70 -22.78 -4.16
N ALA A 187 -7.41 -22.36 -5.20
CA ALA A 187 -7.88 -23.30 -6.23
C ALA A 187 -6.71 -23.99 -6.95
N THR A 188 -6.74 -25.32 -7.00
CA THR A 188 -5.79 -26.16 -7.75
C THR A 188 -6.31 -26.50 -9.15
N SER A 189 -7.61 -26.34 -9.38
CA SER A 189 -8.28 -26.36 -10.68
C SER A 189 -9.50 -25.43 -10.63
N SER A 190 -10.05 -25.08 -11.80
CA SER A 190 -11.28 -24.26 -11.85
C SER A 190 -12.47 -24.93 -11.16
N THR A 191 -12.46 -26.27 -11.03
CA THR A 191 -13.52 -27.09 -10.43
C THR A 191 -13.13 -27.68 -9.07
N ASP A 192 -12.10 -27.13 -8.41
CA ASP A 192 -11.66 -27.57 -7.10
C ASP A 192 -12.68 -27.17 -6.03
N ALA A 193 -13.48 -28.12 -5.54
CA ALA A 193 -14.56 -27.86 -4.59
C ALA A 193 -14.09 -27.28 -3.25
N ALA A 194 -12.86 -27.59 -2.79
CA ALA A 194 -12.31 -27.04 -1.55
C ALA A 194 -11.99 -25.54 -1.64
N SER A 195 -11.90 -25.00 -2.86
CA SER A 195 -11.65 -23.59 -3.13
C SER A 195 -12.91 -22.75 -3.40
N TYR A 196 -14.08 -23.36 -3.44
CA TYR A 196 -15.33 -22.64 -3.76
C TYR A 196 -15.68 -21.58 -2.70
N GLY A 197 -15.47 -21.89 -1.42
CA GLY A 197 -15.84 -20.99 -0.32
C GLY A 197 -17.35 -20.86 -0.16
N ASP A 198 -17.75 -19.78 0.45
CA ASP A 198 -19.14 -19.49 0.80
C ASP A 198 -19.83 -18.63 -0.27
N LEU A 199 -21.19 -18.57 -0.21
CA LEU A 199 -22.05 -17.89 -1.19
C LEU A 199 -22.92 -16.84 -0.48
N TYR A 200 -22.53 -15.61 -0.56
CA TYR A 200 -23.11 -14.47 0.18
C TYR A 200 -24.29 -13.85 -0.56
N GLN A 201 -25.37 -13.53 0.17
CA GLN A 201 -26.38 -12.58 -0.31
C GLN A 201 -25.81 -11.16 -0.21
N TRP A 202 -26.00 -10.35 -1.25
CA TRP A 202 -25.38 -9.02 -1.31
C TRP A 202 -25.75 -8.16 -0.11
N GLY A 203 -24.79 -7.49 0.48
CA GLY A 203 -25.01 -6.60 1.62
C GLY A 203 -25.10 -7.32 2.98
N ARG A 204 -24.82 -8.62 3.08
CA ARG A 204 -24.76 -9.38 4.33
C ARG A 204 -23.33 -9.67 4.76
N ASN A 205 -23.09 -9.60 6.08
CA ASN A 205 -21.86 -10.10 6.69
C ASN A 205 -21.90 -11.64 6.84
N SER A 206 -20.85 -12.21 7.40
CA SER A 206 -20.78 -13.64 7.73
C SER A 206 -21.61 -13.92 8.98
N ASP A 207 -22.87 -14.23 8.80
CA ASP A 207 -23.86 -14.51 9.87
C ASP A 207 -24.34 -15.98 9.88
N GLY A 208 -23.78 -16.82 8.99
CA GLY A 208 -24.10 -18.25 8.83
C GLY A 208 -24.97 -18.58 7.61
N HIS A 209 -25.57 -17.56 6.96
CA HIS A 209 -26.38 -17.75 5.76
C HIS A 209 -25.56 -18.20 4.55
N GLU A 210 -24.32 -17.79 4.51
CA GLU A 210 -23.39 -17.94 3.40
C GLU A 210 -22.98 -19.38 3.14
N SER A 211 -23.06 -20.24 4.14
CA SER A 211 -22.77 -21.68 3.97
C SER A 211 -23.67 -22.28 2.88
N SER A 212 -23.07 -23.06 1.98
CA SER A 212 -23.80 -23.76 0.93
C SER A 212 -24.88 -24.73 1.47
N THR A 213 -24.79 -25.11 2.75
CA THR A 213 -25.70 -26.04 3.45
C THR A 213 -26.63 -25.32 4.43
N SER A 214 -26.54 -23.97 4.57
CA SER A 214 -27.44 -23.22 5.46
C SER A 214 -28.90 -23.42 5.06
N THR A 215 -29.76 -23.53 6.07
CA THR A 215 -31.21 -23.63 5.86
C THR A 215 -31.76 -22.36 5.21
N VAL A 216 -32.93 -22.48 4.59
CA VAL A 216 -33.61 -21.36 3.95
C VAL A 216 -34.74 -20.83 4.84
N THR A 217 -35.05 -19.55 4.72
CA THR A 217 -36.21 -18.91 5.32
C THR A 217 -36.89 -17.99 4.32
N ALA A 218 -38.20 -17.84 4.42
CA ALA A 218 -38.91 -16.90 3.56
C ALA A 218 -38.67 -15.44 3.99
N GLY A 219 -38.42 -14.56 3.01
CA GLY A 219 -38.31 -13.13 3.22
C GLY A 219 -39.33 -12.34 2.41
N PRO A 220 -39.16 -11.00 2.27
CA PRO A 220 -38.03 -10.22 2.79
C PRO A 220 -38.12 -9.98 4.31
N VAL A 221 -36.95 -9.67 4.92
CA VAL A 221 -36.84 -9.37 6.35
C VAL A 221 -36.46 -7.92 6.59
N VAL A 222 -36.74 -7.40 7.78
CA VAL A 222 -36.28 -6.07 8.19
C VAL A 222 -34.80 -6.13 8.62
N SER A 223 -34.06 -5.03 8.42
CA SER A 223 -32.66 -4.94 8.85
C SER A 223 -32.53 -5.20 10.35
N GLY A 224 -31.54 -6.00 10.73
CA GLY A 224 -31.33 -6.46 12.11
C GLY A 224 -32.09 -7.74 12.48
N SER A 225 -32.85 -8.33 11.53
CA SER A 225 -33.59 -9.59 11.72
C SER A 225 -33.16 -10.69 10.73
N GLU A 226 -31.97 -10.58 10.16
CA GLU A 226 -31.47 -11.46 9.09
C GLU A 226 -31.35 -12.93 9.53
N GLY A 227 -30.91 -13.15 10.76
CA GLY A 227 -30.62 -14.50 11.28
C GLY A 227 -29.51 -15.18 10.50
N SER A 228 -29.35 -16.49 10.70
CA SER A 228 -28.31 -17.30 10.04
C SER A 228 -28.81 -18.11 8.84
N ASN A 229 -30.06 -17.92 8.42
CA ASN A 229 -30.63 -18.63 7.29
C ASN A 229 -30.44 -17.87 5.98
N PHE A 230 -30.35 -18.58 4.86
CA PHE A 230 -30.43 -18.00 3.53
C PHE A 230 -31.87 -17.53 3.25
N ILE A 231 -32.06 -16.26 2.95
CA ILE A 231 -33.38 -15.64 2.78
C ILE A 231 -33.83 -15.80 1.33
N ILE A 232 -34.90 -16.55 1.11
CA ILE A 232 -35.46 -16.78 -0.23
C ILE A 232 -36.57 -15.77 -0.55
N ILE A 233 -36.58 -15.29 -1.79
CA ILE A 233 -37.50 -14.28 -2.31
C ILE A 233 -38.09 -14.76 -3.62
N ASN A 234 -39.40 -14.75 -3.73
CA ASN A 234 -40.17 -15.15 -4.92
C ASN A 234 -40.91 -13.98 -5.58
N GLN A 235 -40.65 -12.75 -5.13
CA GLN A 235 -41.34 -11.54 -5.60
C GLN A 235 -40.30 -10.43 -5.87
N ALA A 236 -40.59 -9.60 -6.89
CA ALA A 236 -39.80 -8.40 -7.14
C ALA A 236 -39.89 -7.44 -5.92
N PRO A 237 -38.79 -6.71 -5.62
CA PRO A 237 -37.56 -6.55 -6.39
C PRO A 237 -36.51 -7.67 -6.20
N ASN A 238 -36.84 -8.77 -5.52
CA ASN A 238 -35.92 -9.89 -5.21
C ASN A 238 -34.72 -9.45 -4.35
N ASP A 239 -34.97 -8.49 -3.45
CA ASP A 239 -34.08 -8.12 -2.36
C ASP A 239 -34.48 -8.91 -1.11
N TRP A 240 -33.49 -9.43 -0.39
CA TRP A 240 -33.72 -10.12 0.88
C TRP A 240 -34.14 -9.15 2.00
N LEU A 241 -33.80 -7.83 1.85
CA LEU A 241 -34.30 -6.76 2.73
C LEU A 241 -35.67 -6.26 2.29
N SER A 242 -36.54 -5.99 3.25
CA SER A 242 -37.86 -5.37 3.02
C SER A 242 -37.77 -3.88 2.65
N THR A 243 -36.71 -3.21 3.10
CA THR A 243 -36.33 -1.83 2.70
C THR A 243 -34.96 -1.86 2.13
N GLN A 244 -34.84 -1.49 0.85
CA GLN A 244 -33.55 -1.47 0.15
C GLN A 244 -32.56 -0.57 0.91
N ASP A 245 -31.33 -1.07 1.05
CA ASP A 245 -30.19 -0.36 1.65
C ASP A 245 -28.98 -0.52 0.75
N ASP A 246 -28.62 0.54 0.06
CA ASP A 246 -27.53 0.58 -0.92
C ASP A 246 -26.15 0.73 -0.28
N THR A 247 -26.12 1.08 1.02
CA THR A 247 -24.87 1.45 1.71
C THR A 247 -24.17 0.26 2.40
N ARG A 248 -24.75 -0.94 2.36
CA ARG A 248 -24.33 -2.08 3.18
C ARG A 248 -22.89 -2.57 2.86
N TRP A 249 -22.46 -2.45 1.62
CA TRP A 249 -21.10 -2.77 1.19
C TRP A 249 -20.38 -1.57 0.57
N ASP A 250 -20.68 -0.37 1.06
CA ASP A 250 -20.00 0.86 0.61
C ASP A 250 -18.49 0.85 0.88
N VAL A 251 -17.80 1.67 0.11
CA VAL A 251 -16.39 2.00 0.30
C VAL A 251 -16.31 3.40 0.95
N PRO A 252 -15.58 3.57 2.06
CA PRO A 252 -14.81 2.57 2.80
C PRO A 252 -15.67 1.47 3.43
N LYS A 253 -15.02 0.35 3.83
CA LYS A 253 -15.66 -0.83 4.41
C LYS A 253 -16.66 -0.53 5.50
N THR A 254 -17.85 -1.14 5.38
CA THR A 254 -18.92 -1.06 6.39
C THR A 254 -18.94 -2.28 7.31
N ALA A 255 -19.75 -2.21 8.38
CA ALA A 255 -19.94 -3.33 9.30
C ALA A 255 -20.67 -4.54 8.66
N ASN A 256 -21.35 -4.35 7.53
CA ASN A 256 -22.05 -5.42 6.82
C ASN A 256 -21.17 -6.12 5.77
N ASP A 257 -19.99 -5.59 5.49
CA ASP A 257 -19.04 -6.21 4.56
C ASP A 257 -18.42 -7.46 5.20
N PRO A 258 -18.49 -8.65 4.56
CA PRO A 258 -18.07 -9.91 5.15
C PRO A 258 -16.56 -10.11 5.19
N CYS A 259 -15.78 -9.30 4.47
CA CYS A 259 -14.33 -9.45 4.41
C CYS A 259 -13.67 -9.16 5.77
N PRO A 260 -12.51 -9.72 6.07
CA PRO A 260 -11.75 -9.40 7.29
C PRO A 260 -11.39 -7.91 7.39
N THR A 261 -11.01 -7.46 8.60
CA THR A 261 -10.50 -6.09 8.83
C THR A 261 -9.31 -5.80 7.91
N GLY A 262 -9.28 -4.60 7.30
CA GLY A 262 -8.29 -4.19 6.30
C GLY A 262 -8.57 -4.70 4.88
N TYR A 263 -9.67 -5.45 4.69
CA TYR A 263 -10.12 -5.93 3.40
C TYR A 263 -11.61 -5.65 3.23
N ARG A 264 -12.05 -5.52 1.99
CA ARG A 264 -13.45 -5.26 1.62
C ARG A 264 -13.87 -6.04 0.38
N VAL A 265 -15.16 -6.05 0.12
CA VAL A 265 -15.70 -6.49 -1.17
C VAL A 265 -15.25 -5.50 -2.26
N PRO A 266 -14.70 -5.96 -3.40
CA PRO A 266 -14.24 -5.08 -4.47
C PRO A 266 -15.40 -4.36 -5.16
N THR A 267 -15.14 -3.19 -5.72
CA THR A 267 -16.06 -2.51 -6.63
C THR A 267 -16.15 -3.22 -7.99
N GLU A 268 -17.16 -2.88 -8.80
CA GLU A 268 -17.26 -3.36 -10.19
C GLU A 268 -16.01 -3.00 -11.01
N THR A 269 -15.54 -1.76 -10.89
CA THR A 269 -14.37 -1.27 -11.62
C THR A 269 -13.12 -2.09 -11.31
N GLU A 270 -12.90 -2.45 -10.05
CA GLU A 270 -11.76 -3.27 -9.63
C GLU A 270 -11.86 -4.71 -10.16
N LEU A 271 -13.04 -5.35 -10.08
CA LEU A 271 -13.24 -6.67 -10.66
C LEU A 271 -13.14 -6.67 -12.18
N ASP A 272 -13.62 -5.61 -12.84
CA ASP A 272 -13.55 -5.49 -14.29
C ASP A 272 -12.11 -5.26 -14.77
N ALA A 273 -11.30 -4.50 -14.03
CA ALA A 273 -9.88 -4.35 -14.30
C ALA A 273 -9.17 -5.71 -14.30
N GLU A 274 -9.41 -6.56 -13.30
CA GLU A 274 -8.87 -7.91 -13.25
C GLU A 274 -9.39 -8.79 -14.41
N ARG A 275 -10.69 -8.71 -14.72
CA ARG A 275 -11.29 -9.47 -15.82
C ARG A 275 -10.64 -9.14 -17.17
N THR A 276 -10.29 -7.87 -17.41
CA THR A 276 -9.65 -7.46 -18.67
C THR A 276 -8.27 -8.07 -18.87
N LEU A 277 -7.62 -8.53 -17.79
CA LEU A 277 -6.31 -9.17 -17.80
C LEU A 277 -6.38 -10.70 -17.97
N PHE A 278 -7.57 -11.30 -18.04
CA PHE A 278 -7.68 -12.73 -18.28
C PHE A 278 -7.13 -13.08 -19.68
N ALA A 279 -6.16 -13.99 -19.74
CA ALA A 279 -5.57 -14.43 -21.00
C ALA A 279 -6.61 -14.96 -22.01
N THR A 280 -7.71 -15.53 -21.51
CA THR A 280 -8.93 -15.84 -22.24
C THR A 280 -10.12 -15.32 -21.45
N SER A 281 -11.05 -14.63 -22.10
CA SER A 281 -12.22 -14.03 -21.44
C SER A 281 -13.28 -15.09 -21.13
N ASN A 282 -12.98 -16.03 -20.19
CA ASN A 282 -13.88 -17.11 -19.75
C ASN A 282 -13.37 -17.75 -18.44
N ALA A 283 -14.02 -18.84 -18.00
CA ALA A 283 -13.66 -19.59 -16.79
C ALA A 283 -12.19 -20.09 -16.79
N ALA A 284 -11.66 -20.48 -17.94
CA ALA A 284 -10.26 -20.94 -18.03
C ALA A 284 -9.29 -19.78 -17.77
N GLY A 285 -9.55 -18.61 -18.33
CA GLY A 285 -8.74 -17.40 -18.08
C GLY A 285 -8.86 -16.88 -16.65
N ALA A 286 -10.05 -16.91 -16.07
CA ALA A 286 -10.28 -16.55 -14.68
C ALA A 286 -9.46 -17.44 -13.71
N PHE A 287 -9.43 -18.73 -13.95
CA PHE A 287 -8.58 -19.65 -13.18
C PHE A 287 -7.09 -19.51 -13.49
N ALA A 288 -6.72 -19.22 -14.74
CA ALA A 288 -5.31 -19.02 -15.12
C ALA A 288 -4.71 -17.71 -14.56
N SER A 289 -5.56 -16.74 -14.21
CA SER A 289 -5.12 -15.49 -13.58
C SER A 289 -4.44 -15.72 -12.22
N VAL A 290 -3.72 -14.72 -11.72
CA VAL A 290 -3.09 -14.78 -10.39
C VAL A 290 -4.11 -14.99 -9.28
N LEU A 291 -5.37 -14.57 -9.49
CA LEU A 291 -6.45 -14.73 -8.52
C LEU A 291 -6.98 -16.17 -8.42
N LYS A 292 -6.68 -17.06 -9.39
CA LYS A 292 -7.13 -18.45 -9.38
C LYS A 292 -8.61 -18.63 -9.09
N LEU A 293 -9.50 -17.87 -9.77
CA LEU A 293 -10.93 -17.84 -9.49
C LEU A 293 -11.61 -19.15 -9.93
N PRO A 294 -12.21 -19.95 -9.02
CA PRO A 294 -12.92 -21.17 -9.36
C PRO A 294 -14.38 -20.93 -9.79
N VAL A 295 -15.01 -21.94 -10.38
CA VAL A 295 -16.41 -21.92 -10.82
C VAL A 295 -17.34 -22.53 -9.75
N ALA A 296 -17.53 -21.80 -8.65
CA ALA A 296 -18.28 -22.24 -7.48
C ALA A 296 -19.80 -22.34 -7.70
N GLY A 297 -20.32 -21.85 -8.82
CA GLY A 297 -21.76 -21.73 -9.03
C GLY A 297 -22.39 -20.59 -8.23
N TYR A 298 -23.65 -20.77 -7.80
CA TYR A 298 -24.40 -19.81 -7.00
C TYR A 298 -25.60 -20.44 -6.30
N ARG A 299 -26.19 -19.76 -5.32
CA ARG A 299 -27.48 -20.11 -4.72
C ARG A 299 -28.59 -19.23 -5.30
N THR A 300 -29.68 -19.86 -5.73
CA THR A 300 -30.80 -19.13 -6.35
C THR A 300 -31.57 -18.31 -5.31
N ALA A 301 -32.01 -17.11 -5.67
CA ALA A 301 -32.79 -16.22 -4.80
C ALA A 301 -34.14 -16.86 -4.41
N SER A 302 -34.77 -17.65 -5.31
CA SER A 302 -36.12 -18.19 -5.12
C SER A 302 -36.20 -19.46 -4.27
N ALA A 303 -35.12 -20.25 -4.22
CA ALA A 303 -35.13 -21.54 -3.54
C ALA A 303 -33.89 -21.81 -2.66
N GLY A 304 -32.87 -20.93 -2.72
CA GLY A 304 -31.59 -21.18 -2.07
C GLY A 304 -30.84 -22.41 -2.63
N ALA A 305 -31.27 -22.92 -3.77
CA ALA A 305 -30.69 -24.13 -4.38
C ALA A 305 -29.36 -23.80 -5.07
N LEU A 306 -28.38 -24.72 -4.96
CA LEU A 306 -27.11 -24.63 -5.68
C LEU A 306 -27.33 -24.87 -7.18
N THR A 307 -26.73 -24.02 -8.01
CA THR A 307 -26.84 -24.07 -9.46
C THR A 307 -25.50 -23.71 -10.10
N GLY A 308 -25.16 -24.36 -11.22
CA GLY A 308 -23.97 -24.05 -12.02
C GLY A 308 -22.64 -24.35 -11.33
N VAL A 309 -22.63 -25.17 -10.28
CA VAL A 309 -21.41 -25.63 -9.60
C VAL A 309 -20.54 -26.39 -10.59
N GLY A 310 -19.25 -26.06 -10.63
CA GLY A 310 -18.30 -26.65 -11.57
C GLY A 310 -18.38 -26.11 -13.01
N SER A 311 -19.25 -25.10 -13.27
CA SER A 311 -19.44 -24.56 -14.63
C SER A 311 -19.53 -23.05 -14.72
N ASN A 312 -19.93 -22.35 -13.65
CA ASN A 312 -20.08 -20.89 -13.64
C ASN A 312 -19.35 -20.28 -12.45
N GLY A 313 -18.52 -19.27 -12.70
CA GLY A 313 -18.01 -18.36 -11.68
C GLY A 313 -18.90 -17.12 -11.58
N ASN A 314 -19.28 -16.76 -10.36
CA ASN A 314 -20.08 -15.57 -10.07
C ASN A 314 -19.54 -14.92 -8.81
N TYR A 315 -19.09 -13.67 -8.91
CA TYR A 315 -18.41 -12.95 -7.83
C TYR A 315 -19.04 -11.59 -7.62
N TRP A 316 -19.58 -11.35 -6.44
CA TRP A 316 -20.14 -10.05 -6.11
C TRP A 316 -19.11 -8.92 -6.16
N SER A 317 -19.54 -7.76 -6.62
CA SER A 317 -18.94 -6.48 -6.29
C SER A 317 -19.77 -5.73 -5.25
N SER A 318 -19.20 -4.70 -4.66
CA SER A 318 -19.91 -3.79 -3.75
C SER A 318 -20.85 -2.82 -4.50
N THR A 319 -20.70 -2.69 -5.83
CA THR A 319 -21.41 -1.73 -6.66
C THR A 319 -22.88 -2.10 -6.83
N VAL A 320 -23.77 -1.14 -6.58
CA VAL A 320 -25.21 -1.28 -6.75
C VAL A 320 -25.63 -1.00 -8.20
N ASP A 321 -26.76 -1.58 -8.61
CA ASP A 321 -27.42 -1.36 -9.90
C ASP A 321 -28.94 -1.32 -9.71
N GLY A 322 -29.45 -0.18 -9.26
CA GLY A 322 -30.86 -0.04 -8.86
C GLY A 322 -31.24 -1.00 -7.75
N THR A 323 -32.21 -1.88 -7.98
CA THR A 323 -32.62 -2.93 -7.02
C THR A 323 -31.73 -4.17 -7.06
N ASN A 324 -30.77 -4.22 -7.97
CA ASN A 324 -29.78 -5.27 -8.14
C ASN A 324 -28.42 -4.84 -7.59
N ALA A 325 -27.44 -5.75 -7.71
CA ALA A 325 -26.03 -5.45 -7.51
C ALA A 325 -25.18 -6.01 -8.65
N ARG A 326 -24.03 -5.39 -8.89
CA ARG A 326 -23.10 -5.76 -9.95
C ARG A 326 -22.24 -6.94 -9.52
N TYR A 327 -21.91 -7.80 -10.47
CA TYR A 327 -21.08 -8.98 -10.25
C TYR A 327 -20.29 -9.37 -11.50
N LEU A 328 -19.14 -10.01 -11.30
CA LEU A 328 -18.37 -10.66 -12.36
C LEU A 328 -18.92 -12.05 -12.61
N ARG A 329 -19.21 -12.36 -13.88
CA ARG A 329 -19.63 -13.67 -14.36
C ARG A 329 -18.66 -14.26 -15.38
N PHE A 330 -18.32 -15.54 -15.25
CA PHE A 330 -17.51 -16.25 -16.23
C PHE A 330 -17.91 -17.73 -16.36
N PRO A 331 -18.83 -18.07 -17.27
CA PRO A 331 -19.01 -19.42 -17.76
C PRO A 331 -17.82 -19.86 -18.65
N SER A 332 -17.93 -21.05 -19.27
CA SER A 332 -16.88 -21.55 -20.18
C SER A 332 -16.74 -20.75 -21.46
N SER A 333 -17.74 -19.95 -21.85
CA SER A 333 -17.79 -19.25 -23.14
C SER A 333 -17.25 -17.82 -23.10
N ASN A 334 -17.42 -17.08 -22.00
CA ASN A 334 -17.06 -15.67 -21.89
C ASN A 334 -16.90 -15.24 -20.42
N ALA A 335 -16.34 -14.02 -20.20
CA ALA A 335 -16.32 -13.35 -18.91
C ALA A 335 -16.78 -11.90 -19.07
N TYR A 336 -17.70 -11.45 -18.21
CA TYR A 336 -18.32 -10.11 -18.31
C TYR A 336 -18.89 -9.66 -16.97
N MET A 337 -19.04 -8.33 -16.81
CA MET A 337 -19.79 -7.75 -15.69
C MET A 337 -21.29 -7.81 -16.01
N SER A 338 -22.09 -8.12 -14.99
CA SER A 338 -23.55 -8.25 -15.08
C SER A 338 -24.20 -7.77 -13.78
N SER A 339 -25.52 -7.74 -13.72
CA SER A 339 -26.27 -7.45 -12.48
C SER A 339 -27.23 -8.60 -12.13
N ASN A 340 -27.46 -8.78 -10.83
CA ASN A 340 -28.40 -9.79 -10.34
C ASN A 340 -29.07 -9.33 -9.02
N HIS A 341 -30.15 -10.01 -8.69
CA HIS A 341 -30.92 -9.80 -7.47
C HIS A 341 -30.05 -9.99 -6.23
N ARG A 342 -30.17 -9.07 -5.26
CA ARG A 342 -29.38 -9.09 -4.02
C ARG A 342 -29.63 -10.33 -3.14
N ALA A 343 -30.77 -10.96 -3.29
CA ALA A 343 -31.11 -12.22 -2.62
C ALA A 343 -30.39 -13.44 -3.20
N THR A 344 -29.70 -13.32 -4.35
CA THR A 344 -28.88 -14.40 -4.91
C THR A 344 -27.60 -14.57 -4.11
N GLY A 345 -27.14 -15.79 -3.90
CA GLY A 345 -25.87 -16.07 -3.21
C GLY A 345 -24.72 -16.27 -4.19
N PHE A 346 -23.71 -15.37 -4.17
CA PHE A 346 -22.49 -15.47 -4.98
C PHE A 346 -21.22 -15.50 -4.13
N SER A 347 -20.12 -15.93 -4.72
CA SER A 347 -18.81 -15.88 -4.08
C SER A 347 -18.36 -14.45 -3.82
N VAL A 348 -17.49 -14.28 -2.82
CA VAL A 348 -16.77 -13.05 -2.53
C VAL A 348 -15.27 -13.32 -2.60
N ARG A 349 -14.52 -12.43 -3.26
CA ARG A 349 -13.08 -12.36 -3.23
C ARG A 349 -12.68 -11.01 -2.64
N CYS A 350 -12.06 -11.02 -1.48
CA CYS A 350 -11.73 -9.81 -0.74
C CYS A 350 -10.48 -9.12 -1.30
N LEU A 351 -10.53 -7.79 -1.30
CA LEU A 351 -9.48 -6.87 -1.73
C LEU A 351 -8.99 -6.06 -0.54
N LYS A 352 -7.69 -5.78 -0.43
CA LYS A 352 -7.11 -4.83 0.55
C LYS A 352 -7.74 -3.43 0.35
N GLU A 353 -8.06 -2.74 1.46
CA GLU A 353 -8.53 -1.35 1.44
C GLU A 353 -7.45 -0.37 1.02
#